data_9deec062319b5f5a2027be165d3f2523
#
_entry.id   9deec062319b5f5a2027be165d3f2523
#
_cell.length_a   1.000
_cell.length_b   1.000
_cell.length_c   1.000
_cell.angle_alpha   90.00
_cell.angle_beta   90.00
_cell.angle_gamma   90.00
#
_symmetry.space_group_name_H-M   'P 1'
#
loop_
_entity.id
_entity.type
_entity.pdbx_description
1 polymer ?
#
loop_
_entity_poly.entity_id
_entity_poly.type
_entity_poly.pdbx_seq_one_letter_code
_entity_poly.pdbx_strand_id
1 'polypeptide(L)'
;GVTGHTTAKITAQHGLIYEKSLQSMGQERAELFLKANLRAVENYKSLGRFLDCDMEETDSYLYSVRERRKLESEIQALGSLGFQADYTEDTELPFEVEGAIRFPRQAQFQPLKFAAGISKNLRIYEHSEVREMTEYFALTEKGSVAAEKIIIATHFPFINTRGSYYLKLYQNRSYVLACAYGKNLKGMYLEADNIGLSLRNYEDYLLIGGGGQRSGKEKSNWDLLRDIAKEYFPEAKERYFWATQDCMS
;
A
#
# COMPACT_ATOMS: atom_id res chain seq x y z
N GLY A 1 6.59 -7.74 11.31
CA GLY A 1 6.89 -6.41 10.80
C GLY A 1 5.80 -5.90 9.85
N VAL A 2 5.96 -4.71 9.32
CA VAL A 2 4.97 -4.03 8.47
C VAL A 2 4.63 -4.84 7.22
N THR A 3 5.61 -5.49 6.61
CA THR A 3 5.41 -6.35 5.43
C THR A 3 4.31 -7.40 5.60
N GLY A 4 4.21 -8.01 6.78
CA GLY A 4 3.17 -9.00 7.06
C GLY A 4 1.81 -8.42 7.48
N HIS A 5 1.71 -7.10 7.63
CA HIS A 5 0.49 -6.42 8.07
C HIS A 5 -0.11 -5.51 6.99
N THR A 6 0.48 -5.47 5.78
CA THR A 6 -0.07 -4.74 4.64
C THR A 6 -1.28 -5.47 4.05
N THR A 7 -2.19 -4.73 3.42
CA THR A 7 -3.25 -5.32 2.58
C THR A 7 -2.71 -5.83 1.24
N ALA A 8 -1.44 -5.60 0.92
CA ALA A 8 -0.68 -6.16 -0.20
C ALA A 8 -1.32 -5.99 -1.58
N LYS A 9 -1.64 -4.77 -1.90
CA LYS A 9 -1.98 -4.33 -3.25
C LYS A 9 -0.72 -3.90 -3.98
N ILE A 10 -0.54 -4.34 -5.20
CA ILE A 10 0.52 -3.90 -6.12
C ILE A 10 -0.17 -3.07 -7.20
N THR A 11 -0.08 -1.76 -7.09
CA THR A 11 -0.74 -0.84 -8.00
C THR A 11 0.11 0.40 -8.25
N ALA A 12 0.02 0.95 -9.45
CA ALA A 12 0.58 2.27 -9.77
C ALA A 12 -0.30 3.42 -9.24
N GLN A 13 -1.48 3.10 -8.68
CA GLN A 13 -2.44 4.06 -8.16
C GLN A 13 -2.33 4.14 -6.63
N HIS A 14 -1.99 5.30 -6.11
CA HIS A 14 -1.80 5.55 -4.69
C HIS A 14 -2.66 6.72 -4.19
N GLY A 15 -3.94 6.72 -4.53
CA GLY A 15 -4.85 7.83 -4.30
C GLY A 15 -4.76 8.89 -5.41
N LEU A 16 -5.15 10.11 -5.13
CA LEU A 16 -5.12 11.25 -6.07
C LEU A 16 -3.73 11.89 -6.10
N ILE A 17 -2.75 11.22 -6.73
CA ILE A 17 -1.34 11.63 -6.67
C ILE A 17 -0.82 12.22 -7.96
N TYR A 18 -1.41 11.92 -9.11
CA TYR A 18 -0.85 12.33 -10.40
C TYR A 18 -1.15 13.79 -10.73
N GLU A 19 -2.35 14.28 -10.41
CA GLU A 19 -2.64 15.71 -10.48
C GLU A 19 -1.68 16.50 -9.58
N LYS A 20 -1.52 16.08 -8.31
CA LYS A 20 -0.60 16.70 -7.35
C LYS A 20 0.85 16.64 -7.83
N SER A 21 1.27 15.50 -8.41
CA SER A 21 2.62 15.32 -8.94
C SER A 21 2.88 16.25 -10.12
N LEU A 22 1.92 16.35 -11.04
CA LEU A 22 2.00 17.26 -12.17
C LEU A 22 2.15 18.72 -11.73
N GLN A 23 1.35 19.15 -10.76
CA GLN A 23 1.38 20.51 -10.22
C GLN A 23 2.67 20.80 -9.46
N SER A 24 3.22 19.84 -8.69
CA SER A 24 4.35 20.08 -7.80
C SER A 24 5.72 19.88 -8.44
N MET A 25 5.85 18.95 -9.39
CA MET A 25 7.14 18.59 -9.97
C MET A 25 7.23 18.80 -11.49
N GLY A 26 6.12 19.19 -12.13
CA GLY A 26 6.05 19.44 -13.59
C GLY A 26 5.91 18.17 -14.43
N GLN A 27 5.62 18.36 -15.71
CA GLN A 27 5.27 17.32 -16.68
C GLN A 27 6.30 16.18 -16.73
N GLU A 28 7.54 16.50 -17.02
CA GLU A 28 8.59 15.50 -17.25
C GLU A 28 8.81 14.58 -16.05
N ARG A 29 8.90 15.16 -14.85
CA ARG A 29 9.11 14.39 -13.62
C ARG A 29 7.89 13.57 -13.23
N ALA A 30 6.69 14.11 -13.43
CA ALA A 30 5.44 13.39 -13.17
C ALA A 30 5.29 12.19 -14.13
N GLU A 31 5.68 12.33 -15.41
CA GLU A 31 5.73 11.20 -16.34
C GLU A 31 6.73 10.13 -15.92
N LEU A 32 7.92 10.51 -15.49
CA LEU A 32 8.93 9.56 -14.98
C LEU A 32 8.42 8.83 -13.74
N PHE A 33 7.74 9.54 -12.85
CA PHE A 33 7.13 8.97 -11.64
C PHE A 33 6.06 7.93 -12.01
N LEU A 34 5.14 8.25 -12.92
CA LEU A 34 4.12 7.31 -13.40
C LEU A 34 4.76 6.09 -14.07
N LYS A 35 5.70 6.29 -15.00
CA LYS A 35 6.42 5.21 -15.70
C LYS A 35 7.16 4.29 -14.71
N ALA A 36 7.78 4.87 -13.66
CA ALA A 36 8.47 4.10 -12.64
C ALA A 36 7.49 3.22 -11.84
N ASN A 37 6.31 3.74 -11.46
CA ASN A 37 5.28 2.97 -10.78
C ASN A 37 4.73 1.84 -11.65
N LEU A 38 4.38 2.13 -12.91
CA LEU A 38 3.92 1.10 -13.86
C LEU A 38 4.96 -0.01 -14.05
N ARG A 39 6.24 0.37 -14.21
CA ARG A 39 7.35 -0.59 -14.31
C ARG A 39 7.52 -1.41 -13.04
N ALA A 40 7.33 -0.80 -11.86
CA ALA A 40 7.39 -1.51 -10.58
C ALA A 40 6.30 -2.59 -10.48
N VAL A 41 5.07 -2.30 -10.91
CA VAL A 41 3.98 -3.28 -10.98
C VAL A 41 4.38 -4.48 -11.83
N GLU A 42 4.90 -4.25 -13.06
CA GLU A 42 5.33 -5.34 -13.95
C GLU A 42 6.53 -6.13 -13.40
N ASN A 43 7.45 -5.46 -12.69
CA ASN A 43 8.58 -6.12 -12.04
C ASN A 43 8.10 -7.05 -10.91
N TYR A 44 7.16 -6.61 -10.07
CA TYR A 44 6.55 -7.45 -9.03
C TYR A 44 5.84 -8.67 -9.63
N LYS A 45 5.02 -8.47 -10.66
CA LYS A 45 4.34 -9.55 -11.38
C LYS A 45 5.33 -10.54 -11.97
N SER A 46 6.40 -10.04 -12.58
CA SER A 46 7.45 -10.88 -13.18
C SER A 46 8.18 -11.73 -12.12
N LEU A 47 8.51 -11.16 -10.98
CA LEU A 47 9.10 -11.89 -9.86
C LEU A 47 8.11 -12.90 -9.27
N GLY A 48 6.85 -12.50 -9.08
CA GLY A 48 5.80 -13.33 -8.50
C GLY A 48 5.46 -14.57 -9.32
N ARG A 49 5.65 -14.55 -10.63
CA ARG A 49 5.43 -15.73 -11.51
C ARG A 49 6.27 -16.95 -11.14
N PHE A 50 7.42 -16.74 -10.52
CA PHE A 50 8.36 -17.81 -10.14
C PHE A 50 8.26 -18.15 -8.65
N LEU A 51 7.33 -17.52 -7.93
CA LEU A 51 7.16 -17.70 -6.49
C LEU A 51 5.75 -18.20 -6.19
N ASP A 52 5.67 -19.11 -5.23
CA ASP A 52 4.39 -19.50 -4.65
C ASP A 52 3.95 -18.43 -3.63
N CYS A 53 3.34 -17.36 -4.13
CA CYS A 53 3.00 -16.18 -3.34
C CYS A 53 1.57 -15.67 -3.58
N ASP A 54 0.71 -16.52 -4.12
CA ASP A 54 -0.69 -16.19 -4.42
C ASP A 54 -0.81 -14.90 -5.26
N MET A 55 0.10 -14.74 -6.24
CA MET A 55 0.08 -13.59 -7.15
C MET A 55 -1.12 -13.67 -8.08
N GLU A 56 -2.00 -12.69 -7.97
CA GLU A 56 -3.20 -12.57 -8.78
C GLU A 56 -3.20 -11.22 -9.52
N GLU A 57 -3.36 -11.26 -10.85
CA GLU A 57 -3.59 -10.05 -11.63
C GLU A 57 -5.04 -9.64 -11.51
N THR A 58 -5.29 -8.38 -11.14
CA THR A 58 -6.63 -7.83 -10.93
C THR A 58 -6.62 -6.32 -11.17
N ASP A 59 -7.80 -5.73 -11.38
CA ASP A 59 -7.91 -4.30 -11.58
C ASP A 59 -7.91 -3.55 -10.23
N SER A 60 -7.40 -2.32 -10.24
CA SER A 60 -7.44 -1.42 -9.10
C SER A 60 -8.36 -0.24 -9.39
N TYR A 61 -9.22 0.09 -8.45
CA TYR A 61 -10.20 1.17 -8.54
C TYR A 61 -9.95 2.21 -7.47
N LEU A 62 -9.74 3.46 -7.88
CA LEU A 62 -9.79 4.61 -7.00
C LEU A 62 -11.19 5.21 -7.11
N TYR A 63 -12.02 5.04 -6.10
CA TYR A 63 -13.41 5.49 -6.12
C TYR A 63 -13.65 6.66 -5.16
N SER A 64 -14.72 7.40 -5.42
CA SER A 64 -15.23 8.43 -4.51
C SER A 64 -16.74 8.30 -4.40
N VAL A 65 -17.26 8.52 -3.18
CA VAL A 65 -18.70 8.58 -2.90
C VAL A 65 -19.23 10.04 -2.88
N ARG A 66 -18.35 11.03 -3.06
CA ARG A 66 -18.72 12.47 -2.92
C ARG A 66 -18.07 13.42 -3.93
N GLU A 67 -16.89 13.08 -4.44
CA GLU A 67 -15.97 14.04 -5.06
C GLU A 67 -15.63 13.68 -6.51
N ARG A 68 -16.65 13.58 -7.36
CA ARG A 68 -16.50 13.27 -8.80
C ARG A 68 -15.44 14.15 -9.46
N ARG A 69 -15.45 15.47 -9.19
CA ARG A 69 -14.51 16.41 -9.81
C ARG A 69 -13.04 16.08 -9.54
N LYS A 70 -12.72 15.55 -8.36
CA LYS A 70 -11.34 15.13 -8.05
C LYS A 70 -10.90 13.94 -8.90
N LEU A 71 -11.81 13.02 -9.17
CA LEU A 71 -11.53 11.89 -10.07
C LEU A 71 -11.33 12.38 -11.51
N GLU A 72 -12.18 13.33 -11.97
CA GLU A 72 -12.05 13.92 -13.31
C GLU A 72 -10.70 14.65 -13.49
N SER A 73 -10.27 15.44 -12.49
CA SER A 73 -8.96 16.11 -12.51
C SER A 73 -7.80 15.12 -12.55
N GLU A 74 -7.88 14.05 -11.79
CA GLU A 74 -6.85 12.99 -11.78
C GLU A 74 -6.77 12.25 -13.12
N ILE A 75 -7.91 11.95 -13.74
CA ILE A 75 -7.96 11.35 -15.09
C ILE A 75 -7.36 12.28 -16.14
N GLN A 76 -7.64 13.58 -16.10
CA GLN A 76 -7.06 14.57 -17.00
C GLN A 76 -5.54 14.63 -16.83
N ALA A 77 -5.07 14.62 -15.56
CA ALA A 77 -3.64 14.57 -15.27
C ALA A 77 -3.00 13.31 -15.84
N LEU A 78 -3.57 12.12 -15.59
CA LEU A 78 -3.09 10.86 -16.15
C LEU A 78 -3.04 10.87 -17.68
N GLY A 79 -4.07 11.40 -18.34
CA GLY A 79 -4.11 11.57 -19.78
C GLY A 79 -2.97 12.46 -20.30
N SER A 80 -2.69 13.58 -19.62
CA SER A 80 -1.58 14.47 -19.96
C SER A 80 -0.21 13.82 -19.77
N LEU A 81 -0.09 12.83 -18.86
CA LEU A 81 1.10 12.03 -18.62
C LEU A 81 1.22 10.81 -19.56
N GLY A 82 0.31 10.69 -20.53
CA GLY A 82 0.32 9.62 -21.53
C GLY A 82 -0.25 8.27 -21.04
N PHE A 83 -1.03 8.28 -19.96
CA PHE A 83 -1.71 7.10 -19.47
C PHE A 83 -3.23 7.25 -19.56
N GLN A 84 -3.88 6.33 -20.27
CA GLN A 84 -5.33 6.29 -20.34
C GLN A 84 -5.87 5.39 -19.23
N ALA A 85 -6.42 6.04 -18.19
CA ALA A 85 -7.22 5.37 -17.18
C ALA A 85 -8.69 5.38 -17.59
N ASP A 86 -9.42 4.35 -17.23
CA ASP A 86 -10.86 4.27 -17.50
C ASP A 86 -11.63 4.91 -16.35
N TYR A 87 -12.59 5.78 -16.68
CA TYR A 87 -13.62 6.22 -15.73
C TYR A 87 -14.80 5.27 -15.78
N THR A 88 -15.31 4.88 -14.64
CA THR A 88 -16.50 4.02 -14.53
C THR A 88 -17.33 4.38 -13.30
N GLU A 89 -18.64 4.20 -13.39
CA GLU A 89 -19.57 4.19 -12.27
C GLU A 89 -19.98 2.76 -11.90
N ASP A 90 -19.65 1.80 -12.78
CA ASP A 90 -19.92 0.39 -12.57
C ASP A 90 -18.80 -0.25 -11.74
N THR A 91 -19.13 -0.64 -10.52
CA THR A 91 -18.22 -1.27 -9.56
C THR A 91 -18.92 -2.44 -8.87
N GLU A 92 -18.15 -3.39 -8.33
CA GLU A 92 -18.70 -4.50 -7.52
C GLU A 92 -18.89 -4.08 -6.03
N LEU A 93 -18.81 -2.80 -5.72
CA LEU A 93 -19.07 -2.29 -4.37
C LEU A 93 -20.56 -2.37 -4.03
N PRO A 94 -20.96 -2.74 -2.81
CA PRO A 94 -22.37 -2.88 -2.41
C PRO A 94 -23.05 -1.52 -2.09
N PHE A 95 -22.43 -0.41 -2.49
CA PHE A 95 -22.94 0.96 -2.31
C PHE A 95 -22.64 1.80 -3.54
N GLU A 96 -23.42 2.86 -3.72
CA GLU A 96 -23.27 3.78 -4.83
C GLU A 96 -21.99 4.62 -4.70
N VAL A 97 -21.35 4.90 -5.83
CA VAL A 97 -20.19 5.78 -5.96
C VAL A 97 -20.46 6.87 -6.97
N GLU A 98 -19.87 8.04 -6.78
CA GLU A 98 -19.88 9.11 -7.78
C GLU A 98 -19.03 8.76 -9.01
N GLY A 99 -18.18 7.76 -8.88
CA GLY A 99 -17.34 7.21 -9.91
C GLY A 99 -16.09 6.55 -9.37
N ALA A 100 -15.35 5.92 -10.28
CA ALA A 100 -14.06 5.30 -10.01
C ALA A 100 -13.12 5.46 -11.19
N ILE A 101 -11.82 5.57 -10.89
CA ILE A 101 -10.73 5.48 -11.86
C ILE A 101 -10.21 4.05 -11.83
N ARG A 102 -10.33 3.34 -12.95
CA ARG A 102 -9.85 1.98 -13.09
C ARG A 102 -8.45 1.96 -13.68
N PHE A 103 -7.55 1.29 -12.98
CA PHE A 103 -6.23 0.91 -13.45
C PHE A 103 -6.24 -0.59 -13.76
N PRO A 104 -6.21 -0.98 -15.03
CA PRO A 104 -6.28 -2.39 -15.39
C PRO A 104 -4.96 -3.10 -15.11
N ARG A 105 -5.03 -4.43 -14.97
CA ARG A 105 -3.89 -5.34 -14.87
C ARG A 105 -2.89 -4.99 -13.76
N GLN A 106 -3.39 -4.50 -12.65
CA GLN A 106 -2.64 -4.39 -11.42
C GLN A 106 -2.49 -5.77 -10.77
N ALA A 107 -2.07 -5.89 -9.52
CA ALA A 107 -1.96 -7.19 -8.88
C ALA A 107 -2.18 -7.13 -7.37
N GLN A 108 -2.45 -8.30 -6.80
CA GLN A 108 -2.43 -8.55 -5.37
C GLN A 108 -1.67 -9.84 -5.07
N PHE A 109 -1.21 -10.01 -3.85
CA PHE A 109 -0.37 -11.15 -3.49
C PHE A 109 -0.33 -11.39 -1.98
N GLN A 110 0.33 -12.48 -1.57
CA GLN A 110 0.64 -12.75 -0.18
C GLN A 110 2.09 -12.31 0.14
N PRO A 111 2.28 -11.22 0.89
CA PRO A 111 3.58 -10.56 0.99
C PRO A 111 4.62 -11.35 1.78
N LEU A 112 4.22 -12.18 2.75
CA LEU A 112 5.15 -13.03 3.49
C LEU A 112 5.65 -14.21 2.65
N LYS A 113 4.77 -14.82 1.84
CA LYS A 113 5.17 -15.86 0.88
C LYS A 113 6.13 -15.28 -0.16
N PHE A 114 5.84 -14.08 -0.68
CA PHE A 114 6.73 -13.39 -1.59
C PHE A 114 8.10 -13.11 -0.96
N ALA A 115 8.11 -12.51 0.24
CA ALA A 115 9.35 -12.21 0.96
C ALA A 115 10.16 -13.48 1.24
N ALA A 116 9.51 -14.56 1.68
CA ALA A 116 10.16 -15.85 1.88
C ALA A 116 10.74 -16.40 0.57
N GLY A 117 10.00 -16.27 -0.53
CA GLY A 117 10.45 -16.72 -1.84
C GLY A 117 11.70 -16.02 -2.35
N ILE A 118 11.72 -14.68 -2.32
CA ILE A 118 12.88 -13.89 -2.79
C ILE A 118 14.09 -14.00 -1.87
N SER A 119 13.89 -14.38 -0.61
CA SER A 119 14.96 -14.44 0.39
C SER A 119 15.67 -15.80 0.47
N LYS A 120 15.19 -16.84 -0.21
CA LYS A 120 15.71 -18.22 -0.11
C LYS A 120 17.24 -18.35 -0.25
N ASN A 121 17.84 -17.51 -1.11
CA ASN A 121 19.27 -17.56 -1.40
C ASN A 121 20.06 -16.40 -0.75
N LEU A 122 19.41 -15.63 0.13
CA LEU A 122 20.05 -14.55 0.85
C LEU A 122 20.61 -15.04 2.18
N ARG A 123 21.76 -14.48 2.56
CA ARG A 123 22.32 -14.70 3.89
C ARG A 123 21.64 -13.72 4.87
N ILE A 124 20.77 -14.25 5.71
CA ILE A 124 19.98 -13.47 6.68
C ILE A 124 20.46 -13.79 8.09
N TYR A 125 20.69 -12.76 8.88
CA TYR A 125 21.05 -12.86 10.29
C TYR A 125 19.91 -12.29 11.13
N GLU A 126 19.08 -13.18 11.68
CA GLU A 126 18.05 -12.83 12.64
C GLU A 126 18.63 -12.56 14.04
N HIS A 127 17.88 -11.88 14.89
CA HIS A 127 18.32 -11.53 16.25
C HIS A 127 19.69 -10.84 16.31
N SER A 128 19.96 -10.02 15.28
CA SER A 128 21.22 -9.30 15.08
C SER A 128 20.94 -7.81 14.88
N GLU A 129 20.44 -7.17 15.93
CA GLU A 129 20.12 -5.76 15.90
C GLU A 129 21.35 -4.91 15.66
N VAL A 130 21.31 -4.07 14.63
CA VAL A 130 22.37 -3.09 14.34
C VAL A 130 22.24 -1.92 15.32
N ARG A 131 23.25 -1.70 16.14
CA ARG A 131 23.31 -0.65 17.16
C ARG A 131 23.95 0.64 16.64
N GLU A 132 25.01 0.48 15.86
CA GLU A 132 25.79 1.56 15.32
C GLU A 132 26.17 1.30 13.87
N MET A 133 26.39 2.34 13.12
CA MET A 133 26.87 2.27 11.74
C MET A 133 27.92 3.33 11.47
N THR A 134 28.91 2.93 10.71
CA THR A 134 29.83 3.82 10.01
C THR A 134 29.57 3.77 8.52
N GLU A 135 30.42 4.36 7.71
CA GLU A 135 30.30 4.31 6.24
C GLU A 135 30.41 2.88 5.69
N TYR A 136 31.24 2.02 6.33
CA TYR A 136 31.58 0.68 5.84
C TYR A 136 31.25 -0.45 6.81
N PHE A 137 30.78 -0.15 8.01
CA PHE A 137 30.53 -1.15 9.04
C PHE A 137 29.17 -1.00 9.68
N ALA A 138 28.46 -2.12 9.83
CA ALA A 138 27.31 -2.26 10.71
C ALA A 138 27.71 -3.05 11.96
N LEU A 139 27.47 -2.48 13.14
CA LEU A 139 27.86 -3.01 14.44
C LEU A 139 26.65 -3.60 15.16
N THR A 140 26.78 -4.82 15.67
CA THR A 140 25.80 -5.50 16.50
C THR A 140 26.45 -5.87 17.85
N GLU A 141 25.67 -6.32 18.82
CA GLU A 141 26.23 -6.82 20.09
C GLU A 141 27.15 -8.04 19.92
N LYS A 142 26.97 -8.79 18.83
CA LYS A 142 27.69 -10.05 18.61
C LYS A 142 28.84 -9.95 17.60
N GLY A 143 29.02 -8.81 16.98
CA GLY A 143 30.06 -8.61 15.98
C GLY A 143 29.78 -7.48 15.01
N SER A 144 30.55 -7.38 13.97
CA SER A 144 30.41 -6.37 12.92
C SER A 144 30.36 -6.99 11.52
N VAL A 145 29.70 -6.30 10.62
CA VAL A 145 29.68 -6.62 9.18
C VAL A 145 30.30 -5.47 8.42
N ALA A 146 31.33 -5.77 7.62
CA ALA A 146 31.91 -4.81 6.68
C ALA A 146 31.23 -4.94 5.32
N ALA A 147 30.92 -3.81 4.68
CA ALA A 147 30.35 -3.75 3.35
C ALA A 147 30.74 -2.48 2.64
N GLU A 148 30.89 -2.52 1.31
CA GLU A 148 31.12 -1.34 0.47
C GLU A 148 29.91 -0.41 0.42
N LYS A 149 28.70 -0.99 0.55
CA LYS A 149 27.43 -0.25 0.55
C LYS A 149 26.52 -0.83 1.62
N ILE A 150 25.91 0.04 2.40
CA ILE A 150 24.94 -0.34 3.44
C ILE A 150 23.61 0.34 3.12
N ILE A 151 22.54 -0.46 3.04
CA ILE A 151 21.18 0.01 2.77
C ILE A 151 20.38 -0.10 4.07
N ILE A 152 19.86 1.03 4.55
CA ILE A 152 18.97 1.08 5.71
C ILE A 152 17.54 0.90 5.22
N ALA A 153 16.99 -0.31 5.42
CA ALA A 153 15.63 -0.66 5.00
C ALA A 153 14.72 -0.96 6.21
N THR A 154 14.85 -0.17 7.27
CA THR A 154 14.19 -0.39 8.57
C THR A 154 12.82 0.24 8.70
N HIS A 155 12.22 0.69 7.58
CA HIS A 155 10.95 1.40 7.49
C HIS A 155 11.00 2.79 8.15
N PHE A 156 11.37 2.87 9.42
CA PHE A 156 11.68 4.14 10.10
C PHE A 156 13.18 4.16 10.44
N PRO A 157 13.93 5.18 10.01
CA PRO A 157 15.37 5.24 10.26
C PRO A 157 15.68 5.34 11.77
N PHE A 158 16.57 4.49 12.26
CA PHE A 158 17.03 4.53 13.65
C PHE A 158 18.29 5.37 13.84
N ILE A 159 19.01 5.68 12.75
CA ILE A 159 20.20 6.52 12.76
C ILE A 159 19.80 7.96 12.46
N ASN A 160 19.93 8.82 13.46
CA ASN A 160 19.54 10.22 13.39
C ASN A 160 20.73 11.20 13.33
N THR A 161 21.95 10.71 13.43
CA THR A 161 23.18 11.55 13.44
C THR A 161 23.40 12.34 12.16
N ARG A 162 22.85 11.85 11.02
CA ARG A 162 22.87 12.58 9.74
C ARG A 162 21.43 12.63 9.20
N GLY A 163 20.98 13.84 8.82
CA GLY A 163 19.69 14.03 8.14
C GLY A 163 18.49 14.33 9.05
N SER A 164 18.60 14.17 10.37
CA SER A 164 17.53 14.48 11.36
C SER A 164 16.15 13.94 10.94
N TYR A 165 16.09 12.68 10.55
CA TYR A 165 14.89 12.05 9.99
C TYR A 165 13.69 12.12 10.94
N TYR A 166 13.89 12.05 12.26
CA TYR A 166 12.83 12.17 13.27
C TYR A 166 12.08 13.51 13.21
N LEU A 167 12.67 14.55 12.63
CA LEU A 167 12.01 15.85 12.40
C LEU A 167 11.22 15.90 11.08
N LYS A 168 11.55 15.02 10.13
CA LYS A 168 11.01 15.02 8.78
C LYS A 168 9.97 13.93 8.56
N LEU A 169 10.00 12.88 9.37
CA LEU A 169 9.18 11.69 9.21
C LEU A 169 8.28 11.50 10.42
N TYR A 170 7.10 11.00 10.18
CA TYR A 170 6.19 10.57 11.23
C TYR A 170 5.54 9.23 10.86
N GLN A 171 4.99 8.54 11.84
CA GLN A 171 4.29 7.29 11.61
C GLN A 171 2.79 7.53 11.56
N ASN A 172 2.15 6.99 10.53
CA ASN A 172 0.70 6.90 10.40
C ASN A 172 0.28 5.46 10.64
N ARG A 173 -0.80 5.25 11.40
CA ARG A 173 -1.33 3.94 11.71
C ARG A 173 -2.64 3.74 10.98
N SER A 174 -2.73 2.68 10.19
CA SER A 174 -3.93 2.23 9.51
C SER A 174 -4.44 0.94 10.14
N TYR A 175 -5.74 0.70 10.04
CA TYR A 175 -6.44 -0.42 10.66
C TYR A 175 -6.97 -1.34 9.59
N VAL A 176 -7.03 -2.64 9.88
CA VAL A 176 -7.52 -3.66 8.95
C VAL A 176 -8.38 -4.67 9.70
N LEU A 177 -9.51 -5.01 9.11
CA LEU A 177 -10.32 -6.18 9.45
C LEU A 177 -10.20 -7.22 8.35
N ALA A 178 -10.10 -8.50 8.70
CA ALA A 178 -10.28 -9.62 7.78
C ALA A 178 -11.58 -10.33 8.15
N CYS A 179 -12.55 -10.25 7.27
CA CYS A 179 -13.86 -10.81 7.45
C CYS A 179 -14.07 -12.01 6.52
N ALA A 180 -14.52 -13.16 7.04
CA ALA A 180 -14.97 -14.26 6.19
C ALA A 180 -16.16 -13.79 5.34
N TYR A 181 -16.02 -13.87 4.01
CA TYR A 181 -16.97 -13.31 3.08
C TYR A 181 -16.98 -14.10 1.77
N GLY A 182 -18.09 -14.73 1.45
CA GLY A 182 -18.21 -15.65 0.32
C GLY A 182 -18.36 -14.97 -1.05
N LYS A 183 -18.29 -13.63 -1.14
CA LYS A 183 -18.42 -12.90 -2.40
C LYS A 183 -17.08 -12.26 -2.77
N ASN A 184 -16.79 -12.15 -4.06
CA ASN A 184 -15.59 -11.50 -4.59
C ASN A 184 -15.96 -10.18 -5.24
N LEU A 185 -15.28 -9.10 -4.85
CA LEU A 185 -15.46 -7.75 -5.41
C LEU A 185 -14.80 -7.58 -6.79
N LYS A 186 -14.13 -8.62 -7.31
CA LYS A 186 -13.46 -8.62 -8.61
C LYS A 186 -12.54 -7.42 -8.86
N GLY A 187 -11.85 -6.97 -7.82
CA GLY A 187 -10.95 -5.84 -7.90
C GLY A 187 -10.40 -5.43 -6.54
N MET A 188 -9.48 -4.50 -6.58
CA MET A 188 -8.93 -3.82 -5.41
C MET A 188 -9.46 -2.40 -5.38
N TYR A 189 -10.01 -1.96 -4.28
CA TYR A 189 -10.65 -0.65 -4.16
C TYR A 189 -9.92 0.22 -3.15
N LEU A 190 -9.81 1.51 -3.44
CA LEU A 190 -9.31 2.54 -2.55
C LEU A 190 -10.21 3.77 -2.65
N GLU A 191 -10.70 4.24 -1.52
CA GLU A 191 -11.47 5.47 -1.45
C GLU A 191 -10.56 6.69 -1.59
N ALA A 192 -10.97 7.64 -2.42
CA ALA A 192 -10.28 8.92 -2.61
C ALA A 192 -10.65 9.99 -1.56
N ASP A 193 -11.70 9.73 -0.79
CA ASP A 193 -12.24 10.66 0.21
C ASP A 193 -11.48 10.56 1.56
N ASN A 194 -12.15 10.89 2.66
CA ASN A 194 -11.48 11.16 3.94
C ASN A 194 -11.05 9.91 4.74
N ILE A 195 -11.76 8.78 4.57
CA ILE A 195 -11.51 7.56 5.38
C ILE A 195 -10.39 6.74 4.77
N GLY A 196 -10.20 6.83 3.43
CA GLY A 196 -9.26 6.00 2.69
C GLY A 196 -9.62 4.53 2.80
N LEU A 197 -10.92 4.20 2.69
CA LEU A 197 -11.41 2.83 2.77
C LEU A 197 -10.78 1.98 1.67
N SER A 198 -10.14 0.91 2.07
CA SER A 198 -9.38 0.02 1.21
C SER A 198 -9.99 -1.37 1.27
N LEU A 199 -10.43 -1.90 0.13
CA LEU A 199 -11.10 -3.19 0.04
C LEU A 199 -10.39 -4.08 -0.96
N ARG A 200 -10.23 -5.36 -0.63
CA ARG A 200 -9.87 -6.44 -1.55
C ARG A 200 -10.21 -7.80 -0.97
N ASN A 201 -10.37 -8.79 -1.83
CA ASN A 201 -10.47 -10.18 -1.40
C ASN A 201 -9.07 -10.84 -1.30
N TYR A 202 -8.98 -11.80 -0.40
CA TYR A 202 -7.89 -12.77 -0.31
C TYR A 202 -8.48 -14.10 0.15
N GLU A 203 -8.41 -15.11 -0.70
CA GLU A 203 -9.13 -16.37 -0.48
C GLU A 203 -10.61 -16.10 -0.14
N ASP A 204 -11.14 -16.68 0.94
CA ASP A 204 -12.51 -16.49 1.41
C ASP A 204 -12.69 -15.27 2.32
N TYR A 205 -11.70 -14.36 2.36
CA TYR A 205 -11.75 -13.18 3.19
C TYR A 205 -11.93 -11.91 2.37
N LEU A 206 -12.70 -10.98 2.91
CA LEU A 206 -12.69 -9.57 2.55
C LEU A 206 -11.79 -8.83 3.54
N LEU A 207 -10.74 -8.18 3.04
CA LEU A 207 -9.89 -7.29 3.79
C LEU A 207 -10.46 -5.87 3.69
N ILE A 208 -10.83 -5.31 4.84
CA ILE A 208 -11.39 -3.96 4.98
C ILE A 208 -10.35 -3.13 5.73
N GLY A 209 -9.66 -2.24 5.04
CA GLY A 209 -8.64 -1.37 5.60
C GLY A 209 -9.05 0.09 5.57
N GLY A 210 -8.47 0.92 6.41
CA GLY A 210 -8.72 2.36 6.41
C GLY A 210 -8.57 3.02 7.77
N GLY A 211 -9.16 4.21 7.92
CA GLY A 211 -9.17 4.96 9.17
C GLY A 211 -7.77 5.37 9.63
N GLY A 212 -6.86 5.64 8.68
CA GLY A 212 -5.49 6.03 8.97
C GLY A 212 -5.40 7.27 9.84
N GLN A 213 -4.50 7.26 10.83
CA GLN A 213 -4.24 8.40 11.70
C GLN A 213 -2.79 8.41 12.19
N ARG A 214 -2.30 9.60 12.55
CA ARG A 214 -0.96 9.73 13.12
C ARG A 214 -0.84 8.87 14.38
N SER A 215 0.24 8.08 14.49
CA SER A 215 0.50 7.23 15.66
C SER A 215 0.59 8.07 16.93
N GLY A 216 0.16 7.48 18.06
CA GLY A 216 0.10 8.16 19.36
C GLY A 216 -1.26 8.77 19.72
N LYS A 217 -2.26 8.71 18.84
CA LYS A 217 -3.64 9.04 19.22
C LYS A 217 -4.23 7.91 20.05
N GLU A 218 -4.99 8.26 21.09
CA GLU A 218 -5.54 7.29 22.05
C GLU A 218 -6.64 6.40 21.46
N LYS A 219 -7.47 6.96 20.57
CA LYS A 219 -8.62 6.25 20.01
C LYS A 219 -8.24 5.46 18.75
N SER A 220 -8.53 4.18 18.74
CA SER A 220 -8.41 3.34 17.56
C SER A 220 -9.61 3.51 16.63
N ASN A 221 -9.43 3.23 15.32
CA ASN A 221 -10.51 3.31 14.33
C ASN A 221 -11.06 1.94 13.91
N TRP A 222 -10.89 0.88 14.73
CA TRP A 222 -11.50 -0.41 14.43
C TRP A 222 -13.03 -0.37 14.49
N ASP A 223 -13.62 0.39 15.42
CA ASP A 223 -15.07 0.50 15.52
C ASP A 223 -15.66 1.16 14.27
N LEU A 224 -14.99 2.17 13.72
CA LEU A 224 -15.35 2.75 12.43
C LEU A 224 -15.38 1.69 11.32
N LEU A 225 -14.36 0.84 11.23
CA LEU A 225 -14.32 -0.22 10.20
C LEU A 225 -15.38 -1.30 10.45
N ARG A 226 -15.68 -1.62 11.72
CA ARG A 226 -16.75 -2.54 12.08
C ARG A 226 -18.13 -2.01 11.73
N ASP A 227 -18.36 -0.72 11.91
CA ASP A 227 -19.63 -0.07 11.52
C ASP A 227 -19.79 -0.09 10.01
N ILE A 228 -18.72 0.22 9.24
CA ILE A 228 -18.69 0.11 7.78
C ILE A 228 -18.96 -1.35 7.34
N ALA A 229 -18.32 -2.32 7.99
CA ALA A 229 -18.53 -3.73 7.68
C ALA A 229 -19.97 -4.18 7.91
N LYS A 230 -20.60 -3.74 9.00
CA LYS A 230 -22.02 -4.02 9.28
C LYS A 230 -22.96 -3.38 8.29
N GLU A 231 -22.69 -2.16 7.88
CA GLU A 231 -23.53 -1.37 6.99
C GLU A 231 -23.48 -1.94 5.56
N TYR A 232 -22.29 -2.13 5.02
CA TYR A 232 -22.12 -2.47 3.61
C TYR A 232 -21.87 -3.95 3.34
N PHE A 233 -21.41 -4.70 4.32
CA PHE A 233 -21.10 -6.13 4.21
C PHE A 233 -21.73 -6.94 5.33
N PRO A 234 -23.05 -6.91 5.53
CA PRO A 234 -23.73 -7.52 6.69
C PRO A 234 -23.52 -9.03 6.81
N GLU A 235 -23.19 -9.71 5.71
CA GLU A 235 -22.90 -11.15 5.68
C GLU A 235 -21.45 -11.46 6.09
N ALA A 236 -20.55 -10.45 6.08
CA ALA A 236 -19.15 -10.60 6.41
C ALA A 236 -18.95 -10.81 7.92
N LYS A 237 -18.19 -11.83 8.30
CA LYS A 237 -17.94 -12.17 9.71
C LYS A 237 -16.48 -11.89 10.04
N GLU A 238 -16.23 -10.92 10.94
CA GLU A 238 -14.88 -10.62 11.43
C GLU A 238 -14.22 -11.88 11.98
N ARG A 239 -12.97 -12.13 11.53
CA ARG A 239 -12.12 -13.22 11.98
C ARG A 239 -10.83 -12.74 12.59
N TYR A 240 -10.22 -11.72 11.94
CA TYR A 240 -8.96 -11.14 12.38
C TYR A 240 -9.02 -9.62 12.26
N PHE A 241 -8.24 -8.97 13.09
CA PHE A 241 -8.02 -7.53 13.00
C PHE A 241 -6.58 -7.20 13.40
N TRP A 242 -6.02 -6.20 12.76
CA TRP A 242 -4.67 -5.73 13.07
C TRP A 242 -4.50 -4.27 12.65
N ALA A 243 -3.39 -3.68 13.08
CA ALA A 243 -2.97 -2.36 12.63
C ALA A 243 -1.59 -2.44 11.98
N THR A 244 -1.36 -1.58 11.02
CA THR A 244 -0.06 -1.40 10.39
C THR A 244 0.39 0.05 10.53
N GLN A 245 1.68 0.31 10.34
CA GLN A 245 2.22 1.66 10.41
C GLN A 245 3.01 1.97 9.16
N ASP A 246 2.77 3.15 8.61
CA ASP A 246 3.50 3.69 7.47
C ASP A 246 4.37 4.87 7.91
N CYS A 247 5.56 4.97 7.31
CA CYS A 247 6.46 6.10 7.50
C CYS A 247 6.10 7.17 6.48
N MET A 248 5.63 8.31 6.97
CA MET A 248 5.18 9.45 6.19
C MET A 248 6.15 10.62 6.28
N SER A 249 6.25 11.44 5.22
CA SER A 249 7.09 12.63 5.13
C SER A 249 6.28 13.90 4.91
#